data_7944098939cadac4f19f8c0ea4580005
#
_entry.id   7944098939cadac4f19f8c0ea4580005
#
_cell.length_a   1.000
_cell.length_b   1.000
_cell.length_c   1.000
_cell.angle_alpha   90.00
_cell.angle_beta   90.00
_cell.angle_gamma   90.00
#
_symmetry.space_group_name_H-M   'P 1'
#
loop_
_entity.id
_entity.type
_entity.pdbx_description
1 polymer ?
#
loop_
_entity_poly.entity_id
_entity_poly.type
_entity_poly.pdbx_seq_one_letter_code
_entity_poly.pdbx_strand_id
1 'polypeptide(L)'
;MEQRQEPAKAASLGRWLIPAAALLAVLLSASLKAEEPYTLGSGDRVRVTGYEQDGVEAEAQVAPDGTIGVPLLGRISVVGLTIDEASHRIGKRLEEEGYFRYASVNVIVEEYRSRTVAVLGAVNEPTRLFLDGPTTLSEALARAGGVSEAGGSGIVVIRVDTAGKQHREAYRIDQMLDSQAEGRSAVHVASGDTVFVPRSEHFFVRGNVQNPGRYPLRQARNVQEAIAVSGGFAAGANRDGLVIYRRAGDGSERQIEVDGQEQLRAGDVLVVEERLF
;
A
#
# COMPACT_ATOMS: atom_id res chain seq x y z
N MET A 1 -9.49 -52.86 -75.96
CA MET A 1 -9.89 -53.13 -74.59
C MET A 1 -9.08 -52.20 -73.75
N GLU A 2 -9.71 -51.11 -73.47
CA GLU A 2 -9.15 -49.92 -72.90
C GLU A 2 -9.43 -49.85 -71.36
N GLN A 3 -8.41 -49.89 -70.51
CA GLN A 3 -8.58 -49.70 -69.09
C GLN A 3 -8.17 -48.24 -68.73
N ARG A 4 -9.18 -47.47 -68.41
CA ARG A 4 -9.02 -46.16 -67.84
C ARG A 4 -8.47 -46.30 -66.40
N GLN A 5 -7.32 -45.69 -66.13
CA GLN A 5 -6.82 -45.40 -64.81
C GLN A 5 -7.36 -44.03 -64.39
N GLU A 6 -8.05 -43.98 -63.24
CA GLU A 6 -8.40 -42.75 -62.53
C GLU A 6 -7.19 -42.21 -61.73
N PRO A 7 -7.00 -40.91 -61.66
CA PRO A 7 -5.91 -40.31 -60.81
C PRO A 7 -6.37 -40.16 -59.37
N ALA A 8 -5.53 -40.67 -58.48
CA ALA A 8 -5.66 -40.49 -57.03
C ALA A 8 -5.59 -39.02 -56.60
N LYS A 9 -6.53 -38.57 -55.78
CA LYS A 9 -6.58 -37.31 -55.13
C LYS A 9 -5.43 -37.20 -54.10
N ALA A 10 -4.44 -36.32 -54.34
CA ALA A 10 -3.46 -35.92 -53.37
C ALA A 10 -4.14 -35.03 -52.32
N ALA A 11 -4.18 -35.51 -51.09
CA ALA A 11 -4.65 -34.78 -49.94
C ALA A 11 -3.64 -33.65 -49.56
N SER A 12 -4.12 -32.43 -49.51
CA SER A 12 -3.39 -31.24 -49.12
C SER A 12 -3.12 -31.25 -47.59
N LEU A 13 -1.94 -31.71 -47.19
CA LEU A 13 -1.37 -31.55 -45.86
C LEU A 13 -0.46 -30.34 -45.88
N GLY A 14 -0.99 -29.18 -45.59
CA GLY A 14 -0.15 -27.96 -45.60
C GLY A 14 -0.82 -26.69 -45.18
N ARG A 15 -1.48 -26.63 -44.00
CA ARG A 15 -2.00 -25.34 -43.53
C ARG A 15 -2.28 -25.22 -42.03
N TRP A 16 -1.49 -25.84 -41.16
CA TRP A 16 -1.72 -25.76 -39.72
C TRP A 16 -0.43 -25.55 -38.87
N LEU A 17 0.64 -24.95 -39.41
CA LEU A 17 1.90 -24.75 -38.71
C LEU A 17 2.28 -23.29 -38.47
N ILE A 18 1.34 -22.32 -38.48
CA ILE A 18 1.63 -20.95 -38.19
C ILE A 18 0.62 -20.34 -37.19
N PRO A 19 0.48 -20.88 -35.96
CA PRO A 19 0.16 -20.00 -34.84
C PRO A 19 1.01 -20.21 -33.57
N ALA A 20 1.89 -21.20 -33.50
CA ALA A 20 2.65 -21.44 -32.27
C ALA A 20 3.74 -20.41 -32.02
N ALA A 21 4.38 -19.87 -33.06
CA ALA A 21 5.40 -18.82 -32.92
C ALA A 21 4.83 -17.43 -32.57
N ALA A 22 3.60 -17.13 -33.00
CA ALA A 22 2.91 -15.89 -32.66
C ALA A 22 2.41 -15.86 -31.22
N LEU A 23 2.05 -17.02 -30.63
CA LEU A 23 1.61 -17.13 -29.25
C LEU A 23 2.79 -17.01 -28.27
N LEU A 24 3.99 -17.44 -28.66
CA LEU A 24 5.20 -17.33 -27.84
C LEU A 24 5.72 -15.88 -27.77
N ALA A 25 5.49 -15.07 -28.80
CA ALA A 25 5.89 -13.65 -28.83
C ALA A 25 5.00 -12.76 -27.95
N VAL A 26 3.74 -13.14 -27.71
CA VAL A 26 2.82 -12.38 -26.84
C VAL A 26 3.09 -12.65 -25.34
N LEU A 27 3.65 -13.81 -25.00
CA LEU A 27 4.01 -14.16 -23.62
C LEU A 27 5.32 -13.54 -23.13
N LEU A 28 6.17 -12.99 -24.01
CA LEU A 28 7.41 -12.30 -23.62
C LEU A 28 7.24 -10.81 -23.39
N SER A 29 6.04 -10.26 -23.56
CA SER A 29 5.72 -8.85 -23.26
C SER A 29 5.22 -8.64 -21.83
N ALA A 30 5.52 -9.53 -20.88
CA ALA A 30 5.46 -9.21 -19.48
C ALA A 30 6.51 -8.10 -19.26
N SER A 31 6.07 -6.85 -19.40
CA SER A 31 6.87 -5.68 -19.06
C SER A 31 7.37 -5.88 -17.64
N LEU A 32 8.63 -6.26 -17.49
CA LEU A 32 9.38 -6.02 -16.27
C LEU A 32 9.25 -4.52 -16.03
N LYS A 33 8.37 -4.15 -15.11
CA LYS A 33 8.29 -2.80 -14.60
C LYS A 33 9.64 -2.60 -13.90
N ALA A 34 10.61 -2.03 -14.62
CA ALA A 34 11.89 -1.68 -14.06
C ALA A 34 11.59 -0.75 -12.87
N GLU A 35 12.09 -1.10 -11.71
CA GLU A 35 12.05 -0.21 -10.55
C GLU A 35 12.71 1.10 -10.97
N GLU A 36 11.97 2.20 -10.89
CA GLU A 36 12.53 3.52 -11.17
C GLU A 36 13.64 3.80 -10.14
N PRO A 37 14.87 4.07 -10.59
CA PRO A 37 15.98 4.31 -9.67
C PRO A 37 15.65 5.53 -8.79
N TYR A 38 16.16 5.51 -7.56
CA TYR A 38 16.02 6.65 -6.67
C TYR A 38 16.65 7.90 -7.28
N THR A 39 15.92 9.01 -7.24
CA THR A 39 16.43 10.33 -7.65
C THR A 39 16.50 11.25 -6.45
N LEU A 40 17.60 12.00 -6.33
CA LEU A 40 17.83 12.96 -5.25
C LEU A 40 16.76 14.05 -5.22
N GLY A 41 16.27 14.35 -4.03
CA GLY A 41 15.28 15.38 -3.80
C GLY A 41 15.70 16.37 -2.72
N SER A 42 15.01 17.52 -2.64
CA SER A 42 15.29 18.53 -1.63
C SER A 42 15.10 17.99 -0.22
N GLY A 43 16.07 18.22 0.65
CA GLY A 43 16.08 17.74 2.02
C GLY A 43 16.93 16.49 2.24
N ASP A 44 17.26 15.73 1.20
CA ASP A 44 18.14 14.57 1.31
C ASP A 44 19.50 14.98 1.84
N ARG A 45 20.11 14.12 2.67
CA ARG A 45 21.47 14.27 3.11
C ARG A 45 22.37 13.33 2.33
N VAL A 46 23.39 13.88 1.71
CA VAL A 46 24.34 13.13 0.89
C VAL A 46 25.75 13.34 1.39
N ARG A 47 26.56 12.30 1.27
CA ARG A 47 28.00 12.37 1.41
C ARG A 47 28.63 12.25 0.05
N VAL A 48 29.49 13.20 -0.28
CA VAL A 48 30.31 13.25 -1.50
C VAL A 48 31.74 12.94 -1.13
N THR A 49 32.35 11.95 -1.75
CA THR A 49 33.74 11.58 -1.54
C THR A 49 34.47 11.46 -2.86
N GLY A 50 35.64 12.08 -2.98
CA GLY A 50 36.53 11.87 -4.09
C GLY A 50 37.46 10.67 -3.82
N TYR A 51 37.56 9.71 -4.75
CA TYR A 51 38.47 8.60 -4.63
C TYR A 51 39.90 9.05 -5.06
N GLU A 52 40.86 8.84 -4.17
CA GLU A 52 42.27 9.30 -4.37
C GLU A 52 42.43 10.83 -4.60
N GLN A 53 41.44 11.62 -4.19
CA GLN A 53 41.44 13.09 -4.38
C GLN A 53 41.23 13.78 -3.04
N ASP A 54 42.31 14.19 -2.41
CA ASP A 54 42.29 14.95 -1.16
C ASP A 54 41.51 16.25 -1.38
N GLY A 55 40.60 16.55 -0.45
CA GLY A 55 39.82 17.81 -0.44
C GLY A 55 38.46 17.76 -1.13
N VAL A 56 38.03 16.62 -1.68
CA VAL A 56 36.66 16.41 -2.17
C VAL A 56 35.92 15.49 -1.21
N GLU A 57 35.67 15.96 0.00
CA GLU A 57 34.80 15.31 0.98
C GLU A 57 33.82 16.34 1.53
N ALA A 58 32.55 16.04 1.43
CA ALA A 58 31.49 16.89 1.97
C ALA A 58 30.28 16.08 2.40
N GLU A 59 29.77 16.39 3.59
CA GLU A 59 28.40 16.08 3.95
C GLU A 59 27.53 17.28 3.62
N ALA A 60 26.52 17.11 2.79
CA ALA A 60 25.67 18.20 2.34
C ALA A 60 24.20 17.78 2.35
N GLN A 61 23.34 18.73 2.67
CA GLN A 61 21.91 18.57 2.47
C GLN A 61 21.51 19.21 1.14
N VAL A 62 20.69 18.51 0.36
CA VAL A 62 20.10 19.06 -0.85
C VAL A 62 19.19 20.23 -0.47
N ALA A 63 19.58 21.42 -0.88
CA ALA A 63 18.88 22.66 -0.57
C ALA A 63 17.51 22.71 -1.28
N PRO A 64 16.58 23.61 -0.87
CA PRO A 64 15.27 23.75 -1.54
C PRO A 64 15.36 24.12 -3.02
N ASP A 65 16.46 24.76 -3.45
CA ASP A 65 16.73 25.05 -4.87
C ASP A 65 17.33 23.86 -5.65
N GLY A 66 17.44 22.68 -4.99
CA GLY A 66 17.94 21.47 -5.60
C GLY A 66 19.44 21.36 -5.72
N THR A 67 20.22 22.21 -5.04
CA THR A 67 21.67 22.21 -5.09
C THR A 67 22.30 21.62 -3.83
N ILE A 68 23.53 21.13 -3.95
CA ILE A 68 24.43 20.79 -2.84
C ILE A 68 25.70 21.63 -2.91
N GLY A 69 26.31 21.87 -1.75
CA GLY A 69 27.64 22.48 -1.67
C GLY A 69 28.72 21.39 -1.80
N VAL A 70 29.58 21.54 -2.79
CA VAL A 70 30.73 20.64 -3.01
C VAL A 70 32.03 21.48 -2.88
N PRO A 71 33.02 21.04 -2.10
CA PRO A 71 34.33 21.72 -2.06
C PRO A 71 34.89 21.95 -3.46
N LEU A 72 35.61 23.04 -3.66
CA LEU A 72 36.16 23.50 -4.91
C LEU A 72 35.15 24.01 -5.96
N LEU A 73 33.96 23.38 -6.07
CA LEU A 73 32.96 23.68 -7.11
C LEU A 73 31.85 24.63 -6.65
N GLY A 74 31.70 24.83 -5.31
CA GLY A 74 30.57 25.60 -4.78
C GLY A 74 29.24 24.84 -4.91
N ARG A 75 28.21 25.47 -5.45
CA ARG A 75 26.86 24.88 -5.53
C ARG A 75 26.65 24.16 -6.85
N ILE A 76 26.19 22.91 -6.77
CA ILE A 76 25.87 22.06 -7.92
C ILE A 76 24.43 21.56 -7.80
N SER A 77 23.65 21.67 -8.90
CA SER A 77 22.31 21.13 -8.98
C SER A 77 22.34 19.61 -9.11
N VAL A 78 21.66 18.91 -8.17
CA VAL A 78 21.58 17.45 -8.11
C VAL A 78 20.16 16.92 -8.02
N VAL A 79 19.16 17.79 -7.78
CA VAL A 79 17.77 17.37 -7.69
C VAL A 79 17.30 16.69 -8.98
N GLY A 80 16.56 15.57 -8.84
CA GLY A 80 16.07 14.78 -9.97
C GLY A 80 17.11 13.86 -10.63
N LEU A 81 18.38 13.92 -10.20
CA LEU A 81 19.41 12.99 -10.66
C LEU A 81 19.42 11.73 -9.81
N THR A 82 19.78 10.62 -10.44
CA THR A 82 20.20 9.41 -9.72
C THR A 82 21.54 9.65 -9.02
N ILE A 83 21.88 8.76 -8.09
CA ILE A 83 23.18 8.81 -7.38
C ILE A 83 24.34 8.78 -8.37
N ASP A 84 24.26 7.90 -9.38
CA ASP A 84 25.30 7.74 -10.41
C ASP A 84 25.41 9.00 -11.29
N GLU A 85 24.28 9.57 -11.71
CA GLU A 85 24.28 10.81 -12.49
C GLU A 85 24.84 11.99 -11.69
N ALA A 86 24.52 12.08 -10.39
CA ALA A 86 25.09 13.12 -9.52
C ALA A 86 26.59 12.94 -9.36
N SER A 87 27.06 11.71 -9.12
CA SER A 87 28.50 11.38 -9.04
C SER A 87 29.23 11.76 -10.33
N HIS A 88 28.69 11.36 -11.48
CA HIS A 88 29.27 11.70 -12.79
C HIS A 88 29.28 13.22 -13.05
N ARG A 89 28.19 13.92 -12.72
CA ARG A 89 28.09 15.37 -12.88
C ARG A 89 29.12 16.13 -12.05
N ILE A 90 29.33 15.72 -10.79
CA ILE A 90 30.33 16.35 -9.91
C ILE A 90 31.75 16.07 -10.44
N GLY A 91 32.04 14.81 -10.77
CA GLY A 91 33.35 14.44 -11.33
C GLY A 91 33.69 15.23 -12.58
N LYS A 92 32.77 15.28 -13.55
CA LYS A 92 32.91 16.04 -14.78
C LYS A 92 33.17 17.53 -14.53
N ARG A 93 32.49 18.16 -13.58
CA ARG A 93 32.72 19.57 -13.22
C ARG A 93 34.11 19.80 -12.62
N LEU A 94 34.60 18.87 -11.79
CA LEU A 94 35.95 18.95 -11.24
C LEU A 94 37.04 18.87 -12.33
N GLU A 95 36.83 18.11 -13.38
CA GLU A 95 37.70 18.02 -14.55
C GLU A 95 37.62 19.28 -15.43
N GLU A 96 36.43 19.78 -15.73
CA GLU A 96 36.17 20.98 -16.52
C GLU A 96 36.79 22.24 -15.90
N GLU A 97 36.70 22.36 -14.57
CA GLU A 97 37.30 23.49 -13.82
C GLU A 97 38.82 23.32 -13.61
N GLY A 98 39.38 22.19 -14.05
CA GLY A 98 40.82 21.94 -14.02
C GLY A 98 41.38 21.53 -12.66
N TYR A 99 40.55 21.17 -11.70
CA TYR A 99 41.05 20.72 -10.39
C TYR A 99 41.71 19.34 -10.47
N PHE A 100 41.16 18.44 -11.29
CA PHE A 100 41.69 17.10 -11.49
C PHE A 100 41.68 16.73 -12.97
N ARG A 101 42.64 15.90 -13.38
CA ARG A 101 42.72 15.38 -14.75
C ARG A 101 41.68 14.26 -15.00
N TYR A 102 41.45 13.45 -13.97
CA TYR A 102 40.40 12.42 -13.89
C TYR A 102 39.81 12.47 -12.50
N ALA A 103 38.51 12.75 -12.39
CA ALA A 103 37.83 12.86 -11.11
C ALA A 103 36.88 11.69 -10.91
N SER A 104 37.24 10.79 -10.00
CA SER A 104 36.34 9.73 -9.54
C SER A 104 35.65 10.20 -8.26
N VAL A 105 34.32 10.44 -8.34
CA VAL A 105 33.49 10.91 -7.23
C VAL A 105 32.45 9.86 -6.93
N ASN A 106 32.23 9.61 -5.64
CA ASN A 106 31.16 8.79 -5.15
C ASN A 106 30.19 9.64 -4.32
N VAL A 107 28.89 9.54 -4.61
CA VAL A 107 27.80 10.15 -3.84
C VAL A 107 27.03 9.05 -3.14
N ILE A 108 26.83 9.19 -1.84
CA ILE A 108 26.05 8.25 -1.02
C ILE A 108 24.93 9.05 -0.35
N VAL A 109 23.71 8.54 -0.39
CA VAL A 109 22.60 9.11 0.38
C VAL A 109 22.68 8.56 1.80
N GLU A 110 22.91 9.42 2.76
CA GLU A 110 22.91 9.07 4.20
C GLU A 110 21.52 9.08 4.78
N GLU A 111 20.70 10.05 4.35
CA GLU A 111 19.31 10.17 4.82
C GLU A 111 18.37 10.53 3.67
N TYR A 112 17.40 9.67 3.44
CA TYR A 112 16.35 9.84 2.44
C TYR A 112 15.22 10.69 3.04
N ARG A 113 15.28 12.01 2.91
CA ARG A 113 14.30 12.94 3.50
C ARG A 113 13.31 13.53 2.51
N SER A 114 13.62 13.45 1.22
CA SER A 114 12.79 14.02 0.15
C SER A 114 11.53 13.21 -0.13
N ARG A 115 11.57 11.91 0.12
CA ARG A 115 10.44 11.01 -0.11
C ARG A 115 9.86 10.54 1.22
N THR A 116 8.67 11.01 1.55
CA THR A 116 8.02 10.67 2.83
C THR A 116 6.59 10.25 2.65
N VAL A 117 6.14 9.35 3.54
CA VAL A 117 4.75 8.96 3.71
C VAL A 117 4.35 9.24 5.15
N ALA A 118 3.19 9.86 5.34
CA ALA A 118 2.63 10.05 6.67
C ALA A 118 1.71 8.86 7.01
N VAL A 119 1.94 8.20 8.15
CA VAL A 119 1.06 7.14 8.68
C VAL A 119 0.38 7.68 9.93
N LEU A 120 -0.93 7.85 9.87
CA LEU A 120 -1.73 8.56 10.86
C LEU A 120 -2.96 7.75 11.29
N GLY A 121 -3.59 8.20 12.38
CA GLY A 121 -4.84 7.64 12.89
C GLY A 121 -4.61 6.55 13.93
N ALA A 122 -5.38 5.48 13.86
CA ALA A 122 -5.35 4.42 14.85
C ALA A 122 -4.28 3.35 14.56
N VAL A 123 -3.02 3.78 14.50
CA VAL A 123 -1.80 2.96 14.49
C VAL A 123 -1.11 3.08 15.84
N ASN A 124 -0.20 2.14 16.16
CA ASN A 124 0.50 2.18 17.45
C ASN A 124 1.47 3.35 17.52
N GLU A 125 2.17 3.67 16.43
CA GLU A 125 3.16 4.74 16.35
C GLU A 125 2.88 5.63 15.14
N PRO A 126 1.97 6.64 15.25
CA PRO A 126 1.75 7.60 14.17
C PRO A 126 3.06 8.32 13.84
N THR A 127 3.49 8.24 12.59
CA THR A 127 4.81 8.70 12.21
C THR A 127 4.88 9.16 10.74
N ARG A 128 5.97 9.84 10.40
CA ARG A 128 6.37 10.10 9.03
C ARG A 128 7.51 9.17 8.67
N LEU A 129 7.27 8.32 7.70
CA LEU A 129 8.26 7.37 7.20
C LEU A 129 9.04 7.97 6.04
N PHE A 130 10.33 7.75 6.03
CA PHE A 130 11.20 8.04 4.89
C PHE A 130 11.23 6.81 3.97
N LEU A 131 11.07 7.04 2.66
CA LEU A 131 11.06 5.98 1.67
C LEU A 131 12.45 5.91 1.00
N ASP A 132 13.18 4.85 1.30
CA ASP A 132 14.47 4.50 0.72
C ASP A 132 14.35 3.66 -0.56
N GLY A 133 13.13 3.16 -0.84
CA GLY A 133 12.80 2.33 -2.00
C GLY A 133 11.30 2.12 -2.16
N PRO A 134 10.91 1.24 -3.10
CA PRO A 134 9.52 0.83 -3.25
C PRO A 134 8.99 0.22 -1.95
N THR A 135 8.03 0.88 -1.34
CA THR A 135 7.47 0.49 -0.04
C THR A 135 6.00 0.11 -0.21
N THR A 136 5.62 -1.03 0.33
CA THR A 136 4.22 -1.46 0.31
C THR A 136 3.42 -0.83 1.44
N LEU A 137 2.10 -0.77 1.28
CA LEU A 137 1.18 -0.30 2.32
C LEU A 137 1.30 -1.13 3.61
N SER A 138 1.48 -2.45 3.48
CA SER A 138 1.70 -3.35 4.62
C SER A 138 2.98 -3.02 5.37
N GLU A 139 4.07 -2.76 4.65
CA GLU A 139 5.35 -2.39 5.23
C GLU A 139 5.27 -1.02 5.92
N ALA A 140 4.61 -0.04 5.30
CA ALA A 140 4.40 1.27 5.91
C ALA A 140 3.63 1.15 7.25
N LEU A 141 2.60 0.30 7.29
CA LEU A 141 1.88 0.03 8.53
C LEU A 141 2.75 -0.70 9.57
N ALA A 142 3.55 -1.69 9.14
CA ALA A 142 4.46 -2.42 10.04
C ALA A 142 5.50 -1.49 10.66
N ARG A 143 6.09 -0.57 9.88
CA ARG A 143 7.02 0.46 10.38
C ARG A 143 6.36 1.47 11.34
N ALA A 144 5.01 1.63 11.28
CA ALA A 144 4.23 2.41 12.24
C ALA A 144 3.72 1.58 13.44
N GLY A 145 4.34 0.42 13.72
CA GLY A 145 3.97 -0.47 14.80
C GLY A 145 2.67 -1.24 14.59
N GLY A 146 2.12 -1.21 13.37
CA GLY A 146 0.85 -1.86 13.04
C GLY A 146 -0.38 -1.06 13.46
N VAL A 147 -1.55 -1.63 13.19
CA VAL A 147 -2.84 -1.04 13.57
C VAL A 147 -3.07 -1.27 15.08
N SER A 148 -3.41 -0.20 15.78
CA SER A 148 -3.67 -0.24 17.22
C SER A 148 -4.98 -1.00 17.55
N GLU A 149 -5.19 -1.32 18.82
CA GLU A 149 -6.45 -1.94 19.28
C GLU A 149 -7.68 -1.08 18.97
N ALA A 150 -7.53 0.23 18.96
CA ALA A 150 -8.59 1.16 18.61
C ALA A 150 -8.82 1.27 17.08
N GLY A 151 -7.99 0.62 16.26
CA GLY A 151 -8.06 0.71 14.81
C GLY A 151 -9.17 -0.11 14.19
N GLY A 152 -9.75 0.40 13.12
CA GLY A 152 -10.71 -0.31 12.29
C GLY A 152 -10.05 -1.30 11.32
N SER A 153 -10.87 -2.01 10.55
CA SER A 153 -10.41 -2.94 9.50
C SER A 153 -10.08 -2.25 8.17
N GLY A 154 -10.37 -0.96 8.05
CA GLY A 154 -10.13 -0.17 6.86
C GLY A 154 -8.87 0.66 6.96
N ILE A 155 -8.25 0.94 5.81
CA ILE A 155 -7.14 1.87 5.64
C ILE A 155 -7.53 2.81 4.50
N VAL A 156 -7.26 4.08 4.64
CA VAL A 156 -7.47 5.08 3.59
C VAL A 156 -6.12 5.64 3.17
N VAL A 157 -5.77 5.46 1.92
CA VAL A 157 -4.61 6.13 1.31
C VAL A 157 -5.10 7.40 0.64
N ILE A 158 -4.55 8.52 1.04
CA ILE A 158 -4.84 9.83 0.48
C ILE A 158 -3.63 10.27 -0.33
N ARG A 159 -3.82 10.40 -1.63
CA ARG A 159 -2.79 10.83 -2.60
C ARG A 159 -3.18 12.17 -3.17
N VAL A 160 -2.20 13.06 -3.32
CA VAL A 160 -2.39 14.36 -3.97
C VAL A 160 -1.72 14.29 -5.33
N ASP A 161 -2.48 14.54 -6.41
CA ASP A 161 -1.92 14.58 -7.75
C ASP A 161 -1.18 15.91 -8.02
N THR A 162 -0.52 15.99 -9.16
CA THR A 162 0.24 17.18 -9.58
C THR A 162 -0.62 18.44 -9.76
N ALA A 163 -1.93 18.28 -9.89
CA ALA A 163 -2.91 19.37 -9.95
C ALA A 163 -3.42 19.79 -8.56
N GLY A 164 -2.93 19.16 -7.47
CA GLY A 164 -3.36 19.43 -6.11
C GLY A 164 -4.68 18.76 -5.72
N LYS A 165 -5.24 17.89 -6.57
CA LYS A 165 -6.47 17.17 -6.28
C LYS A 165 -6.20 15.94 -5.42
N GLN A 166 -7.00 15.77 -4.37
CA GLN A 166 -6.91 14.61 -3.50
C GLN A 166 -7.70 13.42 -4.05
N HIS A 167 -7.03 12.29 -4.13
CA HIS A 167 -7.61 10.98 -4.41
C HIS A 167 -7.60 10.16 -3.13
N ARG A 168 -8.72 9.49 -2.84
CA ARG A 168 -8.87 8.63 -1.66
C ARG A 168 -9.13 7.21 -2.13
N GLU A 169 -8.29 6.30 -1.72
CA GLU A 169 -8.42 4.88 -1.98
C GLU A 169 -8.60 4.15 -0.65
N ALA A 170 -9.65 3.33 -0.56
CA ALA A 170 -9.94 2.58 0.65
C ALA A 170 -9.53 1.12 0.46
N TYR A 171 -8.80 0.60 1.42
CA TYR A 171 -8.33 -0.78 1.47
C TYR A 171 -8.82 -1.46 2.74
N ARG A 172 -9.00 -2.78 2.70
CA ARG A 172 -9.28 -3.59 3.87
C ARG A 172 -8.06 -4.42 4.24
N ILE A 173 -7.76 -4.47 5.52
CA ILE A 173 -6.56 -5.17 6.05
C ILE A 173 -6.62 -6.66 5.73
N ASP A 174 -7.77 -7.30 5.93
CA ASP A 174 -7.99 -8.71 5.61
C ASP A 174 -7.73 -9.01 4.12
N GLN A 175 -8.35 -8.25 3.21
CA GLN A 175 -8.16 -8.41 1.76
C GLN A 175 -6.71 -8.16 1.31
N MET A 176 -6.03 -7.24 1.96
CA MET A 176 -4.64 -6.91 1.65
C MET A 176 -3.70 -8.06 2.03
N LEU A 177 -3.92 -8.68 3.19
CA LEU A 177 -3.15 -9.83 3.65
C LEU A 177 -3.41 -11.07 2.77
N ASP A 178 -4.69 -11.33 2.43
CA ASP A 178 -5.08 -12.42 1.54
C ASP A 178 -4.44 -12.25 0.15
N SER A 179 -4.46 -11.04 -0.40
CA SER A 179 -3.86 -10.73 -1.70
C SER A 179 -2.35 -10.97 -1.72
N GLN A 180 -1.65 -10.66 -0.63
CA GLN A 180 -0.21 -10.94 -0.50
C GLN A 180 0.07 -12.44 -0.40
N ALA A 181 -0.73 -13.18 0.37
CA ALA A 181 -0.60 -14.64 0.51
C ALA A 181 -0.80 -15.36 -0.84
N GLU A 182 -1.66 -14.81 -1.70
CA GLU A 182 -1.94 -15.35 -3.04
C GLU A 182 -0.97 -14.86 -4.12
N GLY A 183 0.06 -14.09 -3.77
CA GLY A 183 1.05 -13.55 -4.70
C GLY A 183 0.50 -12.50 -5.66
N ARG A 184 -0.62 -11.87 -5.32
CA ARG A 184 -1.17 -10.75 -6.09
C ARG A 184 -0.36 -9.49 -5.85
N SER A 185 -0.49 -8.52 -6.77
CA SER A 185 0.26 -7.26 -6.72
C SER A 185 0.02 -6.51 -5.41
N ALA A 186 1.09 -6.24 -4.68
CA ALA A 186 1.04 -5.45 -3.45
C ALA A 186 0.67 -4.00 -3.75
N VAL A 187 -0.08 -3.36 -2.86
CA VAL A 187 -0.36 -1.93 -2.92
C VAL A 187 0.87 -1.18 -2.45
N HIS A 188 1.40 -0.30 -3.31
CA HIS A 188 2.57 0.54 -2.99
C HIS A 188 2.13 1.94 -2.58
N VAL A 189 2.84 2.48 -1.60
CA VAL A 189 2.72 3.88 -1.20
C VAL A 189 3.77 4.71 -1.95
N ALA A 190 3.40 5.94 -2.30
CA ALA A 190 4.26 6.89 -2.99
C ALA A 190 4.63 8.06 -2.08
N SER A 191 5.66 8.80 -2.47
CA SER A 191 6.04 10.03 -1.76
C SER A 191 4.88 11.03 -1.75
N GLY A 192 4.62 11.61 -0.58
CA GLY A 192 3.51 12.53 -0.35
C GLY A 192 2.19 11.87 0.00
N ASP A 193 2.08 10.54 -0.07
CA ASP A 193 0.88 9.83 0.36
C ASP A 193 0.66 9.97 1.87
N THR A 194 -0.60 9.99 2.26
CA THR A 194 -1.01 9.86 3.66
C THR A 194 -1.79 8.58 3.84
N VAL A 195 -1.26 7.69 4.66
CA VAL A 195 -1.93 6.45 5.09
C VAL A 195 -2.68 6.76 6.37
N PHE A 196 -3.99 6.68 6.34
CA PHE A 196 -4.85 6.96 7.48
C PHE A 196 -5.62 5.71 7.90
N VAL A 197 -5.47 5.31 9.16
CA VAL A 197 -6.23 4.21 9.77
C VAL A 197 -7.34 4.82 10.63
N PRO A 198 -8.61 4.71 10.24
CA PRO A 198 -9.72 5.17 11.05
C PRO A 198 -9.85 4.33 12.32
N ARG A 199 -10.46 4.90 13.35
CA ARG A 199 -10.82 4.13 14.54
C ARG A 199 -11.89 3.11 14.22
N SER A 200 -11.87 1.99 14.93
CA SER A 200 -12.90 0.97 14.83
C SER A 200 -14.26 1.55 15.24
N GLU A 201 -15.23 1.32 14.41
CA GLU A 201 -16.61 1.51 14.76
C GLU A 201 -17.06 0.44 15.76
N HIS A 202 -18.12 0.71 16.50
CA HIS A 202 -18.58 -0.17 17.57
C HIS A 202 -20.04 -0.51 17.38
N PHE A 203 -20.43 -1.67 17.91
CA PHE A 203 -21.82 -2.04 18.19
C PHE A 203 -21.98 -2.34 19.67
N PHE A 204 -23.20 -2.47 20.11
CA PHE A 204 -23.55 -2.75 21.51
C PHE A 204 -24.33 -4.05 21.58
N VAL A 205 -24.07 -4.84 22.62
CA VAL A 205 -24.84 -6.05 22.93
C VAL A 205 -25.47 -5.88 24.30
N ARG A 206 -26.78 -6.11 24.39
CA ARG A 206 -27.59 -6.01 25.61
C ARG A 206 -28.47 -7.22 25.77
N GLY A 207 -29.09 -7.37 26.98
CA GLY A 207 -30.00 -8.45 27.30
C GLY A 207 -29.29 -9.72 27.75
N ASN A 208 -29.85 -10.87 27.41
CA ASN A 208 -29.41 -12.16 27.93
C ASN A 208 -28.22 -12.78 27.20
N VAL A 209 -27.06 -12.11 27.29
CA VAL A 209 -25.76 -12.61 26.90
C VAL A 209 -24.83 -12.65 28.12
N GLN A 210 -23.73 -13.42 28.05
CA GLN A 210 -22.83 -13.57 29.18
C GLN A 210 -22.13 -12.25 29.55
N ASN A 211 -21.68 -11.49 28.55
CA ASN A 211 -20.96 -10.23 28.74
C ASN A 211 -21.62 -9.13 27.90
N PRO A 212 -22.70 -8.48 28.39
CA PRO A 212 -23.26 -7.33 27.71
C PRO A 212 -22.26 -6.16 27.73
N GLY A 213 -22.19 -5.40 26.61
CA GLY A 213 -21.20 -4.33 26.50
C GLY A 213 -21.07 -3.73 25.11
N ARG A 214 -20.01 -2.95 24.95
CA ARG A 214 -19.61 -2.33 23.67
C ARG A 214 -18.48 -3.13 23.06
N TYR A 215 -18.64 -3.48 21.77
CA TYR A 215 -17.69 -4.30 21.03
C TYR A 215 -17.25 -3.59 19.74
N PRO A 216 -15.98 -3.70 19.36
CA PRO A 216 -15.51 -3.20 18.07
C PRO A 216 -16.15 -3.97 16.93
N LEU A 217 -16.63 -3.29 15.90
CA LEU A 217 -17.27 -3.91 14.74
C LEU A 217 -16.35 -4.85 13.97
N ARG A 218 -15.03 -4.68 14.09
CA ARG A 218 -14.03 -5.58 13.50
C ARG A 218 -14.03 -6.99 14.10
N GLN A 219 -14.56 -7.16 15.32
CA GLN A 219 -14.59 -8.45 16.02
C GLN A 219 -15.81 -9.30 15.67
N ALA A 220 -16.86 -8.68 15.12
CA ALA A 220 -18.06 -9.39 14.73
C ALA A 220 -18.70 -8.70 13.52
N ARG A 221 -18.94 -9.48 12.45
CA ARG A 221 -19.55 -8.99 11.21
C ARG A 221 -21.06 -9.21 11.17
N ASN A 222 -21.52 -10.20 11.90
CA ASN A 222 -22.93 -10.59 11.97
C ASN A 222 -23.37 -10.81 13.42
N VAL A 223 -24.67 -11.01 13.59
CA VAL A 223 -25.29 -11.21 14.91
C VAL A 223 -24.74 -12.45 15.62
N GLN A 224 -24.52 -13.55 14.91
CA GLN A 224 -23.98 -14.77 15.50
C GLN A 224 -22.57 -14.57 16.08
N GLU A 225 -21.71 -13.87 15.32
CA GLU A 225 -20.38 -13.52 15.80
C GLU A 225 -20.44 -12.56 17.00
N ALA A 226 -21.39 -11.60 17.00
CA ALA A 226 -21.60 -10.68 18.12
C ALA A 226 -21.98 -11.41 19.40
N ILE A 227 -22.86 -12.39 19.29
CA ILE A 227 -23.23 -13.24 20.44
C ILE A 227 -22.01 -14.04 20.90
N ALA A 228 -21.22 -14.60 19.99
CA ALA A 228 -20.00 -15.36 20.34
C ALA A 228 -18.96 -14.50 21.07
N VAL A 229 -18.65 -13.30 20.59
CA VAL A 229 -17.68 -12.39 21.24
C VAL A 229 -18.19 -11.84 22.57
N SER A 230 -19.53 -11.79 22.79
CA SER A 230 -20.14 -11.46 24.08
C SER A 230 -20.23 -12.65 25.05
N GLY A 231 -19.54 -13.77 24.75
CA GLY A 231 -19.48 -14.95 25.61
C GLY A 231 -20.64 -15.94 25.41
N GLY A 232 -21.46 -15.71 24.40
CA GLY A 232 -22.63 -16.56 24.12
C GLY A 232 -23.90 -16.13 24.87
N PHE A 233 -24.95 -16.91 24.68
CA PHE A 233 -26.22 -16.71 25.35
C PHE A 233 -26.11 -16.97 26.85
N ALA A 234 -26.75 -16.13 27.67
CA ALA A 234 -26.94 -16.39 29.08
C ALA A 234 -28.07 -17.39 29.33
N ALA A 235 -28.17 -17.86 30.57
CA ALA A 235 -29.29 -18.70 30.97
C ALA A 235 -30.63 -17.94 30.85
N GLY A 236 -31.62 -18.57 30.20
CA GLY A 236 -32.92 -17.91 29.95
C GLY A 236 -32.98 -17.04 28.69
N ALA A 237 -31.94 -17.02 27.88
CA ALA A 237 -31.97 -16.29 26.62
C ALA A 237 -32.97 -16.88 25.60
N ASN A 238 -33.73 -16.02 24.96
CA ASN A 238 -34.51 -16.36 23.79
C ASN A 238 -33.58 -16.32 22.55
N ARG A 239 -33.24 -17.49 22.01
CA ARG A 239 -32.32 -17.60 20.87
C ARG A 239 -32.92 -17.14 19.55
N ASP A 240 -34.26 -17.11 19.47
CA ASP A 240 -35.01 -16.66 18.31
C ASP A 240 -35.49 -15.20 18.47
N GLY A 241 -35.38 -14.64 19.68
CA GLY A 241 -35.75 -13.25 20.01
C GLY A 241 -34.52 -12.32 19.91
N LEU A 242 -33.98 -12.18 18.70
CA LEU A 242 -32.83 -11.30 18.40
C LEU A 242 -33.35 -10.04 17.72
N VAL A 243 -33.01 -8.89 18.28
CA VAL A 243 -33.47 -7.59 17.79
C VAL A 243 -32.31 -6.63 17.66
N ILE A 244 -32.21 -5.97 16.53
CA ILE A 244 -31.26 -4.86 16.32
C ILE A 244 -32.03 -3.54 16.36
N TYR A 245 -31.58 -2.62 17.21
CA TYR A 245 -31.95 -1.21 17.15
C TYR A 245 -30.92 -0.49 16.33
N ARG A 246 -31.32 -0.01 15.15
CA ARG A 246 -30.44 0.66 14.19
C ARG A 246 -30.91 2.08 13.95
N ARG A 247 -29.96 3.03 14.08
CA ARG A 247 -30.25 4.43 13.76
C ARG A 247 -30.24 4.64 12.24
N ALA A 248 -31.32 5.16 11.69
CA ALA A 248 -31.41 5.53 10.30
C ALA A 248 -30.72 6.89 10.04
N GLY A 249 -30.43 7.20 8.77
CA GLY A 249 -29.76 8.45 8.39
C GLY A 249 -30.54 9.73 8.71
N ASP A 250 -31.87 9.63 8.93
CA ASP A 250 -32.76 10.70 9.38
C ASP A 250 -32.79 10.89 10.92
N GLY A 251 -31.99 10.08 11.64
CA GLY A 251 -31.92 10.09 13.11
C GLY A 251 -32.99 9.24 13.81
N SER A 252 -33.94 8.67 13.08
CA SER A 252 -34.94 7.74 13.65
C SER A 252 -34.27 6.42 14.03
N GLU A 253 -34.80 5.75 15.05
CA GLU A 253 -34.39 4.41 15.46
C GLU A 253 -35.36 3.38 14.87
N ARG A 254 -34.81 2.34 14.24
CA ARG A 254 -35.59 1.23 13.68
C ARG A 254 -35.26 -0.03 14.45
N GLN A 255 -36.32 -0.71 14.86
CA GLN A 255 -36.28 -2.05 15.43
C GLN A 255 -36.34 -3.06 14.27
N ILE A 256 -35.41 -3.99 14.23
CA ILE A 256 -35.27 -5.02 13.18
C ILE A 256 -35.17 -6.37 13.89
N GLU A 257 -36.16 -7.23 13.71
CA GLU A 257 -36.04 -8.63 14.11
C GLU A 257 -35.03 -9.31 13.16
N VAL A 258 -34.10 -10.02 13.71
CA VAL A 258 -32.95 -10.55 12.94
C VAL A 258 -32.68 -12.01 13.29
N ASP A 259 -32.07 -12.69 12.35
CA ASP A 259 -31.42 -13.98 12.59
C ASP A 259 -29.92 -13.82 12.84
N GLY A 260 -29.22 -14.93 13.04
CA GLY A 260 -27.77 -14.91 13.30
C GLY A 260 -26.91 -14.42 12.14
N GLN A 261 -27.43 -14.36 10.92
CA GLN A 261 -26.70 -14.00 9.70
C GLN A 261 -26.78 -12.51 9.37
N GLU A 262 -27.70 -11.76 9.99
CA GLU A 262 -27.84 -10.32 9.75
C GLU A 262 -26.53 -9.60 10.04
N GLN A 263 -26.11 -8.74 9.10
CA GLN A 263 -24.88 -7.98 9.23
C GLN A 263 -25.04 -6.79 10.17
N LEU A 264 -24.11 -6.67 11.09
CA LEU A 264 -24.02 -5.54 12.01
C LEU A 264 -23.45 -4.30 11.33
N ARG A 265 -23.92 -3.14 11.77
CA ARG A 265 -23.43 -1.83 11.37
C ARG A 265 -22.94 -1.03 12.59
N ALA A 266 -22.16 -0.01 12.30
CA ALA A 266 -21.74 0.94 13.33
C ALA A 266 -22.92 1.56 14.06
N GLY A 267 -22.87 1.50 15.39
CA GLY A 267 -23.91 2.04 16.24
C GLY A 267 -25.11 1.13 16.48
N ASP A 268 -25.16 -0.06 15.88
CA ASP A 268 -26.23 -1.04 16.15
C ASP A 268 -26.23 -1.45 17.63
N VAL A 269 -27.42 -1.63 18.17
CA VAL A 269 -27.64 -2.20 19.49
C VAL A 269 -28.37 -3.54 19.31
N LEU A 270 -27.61 -4.63 19.45
CA LEU A 270 -28.17 -5.99 19.48
C LEU A 270 -28.74 -6.27 20.85
N VAL A 271 -29.99 -6.63 20.91
CA VAL A 271 -30.72 -7.04 22.13
C VAL A 271 -31.09 -8.51 22.02
N VAL A 272 -30.69 -9.29 23.01
CA VAL A 272 -31.10 -10.68 23.18
C VAL A 272 -32.19 -10.71 24.26
N GLU A 273 -33.40 -11.02 23.84
CA GLU A 273 -34.55 -11.03 24.75
C GLU A 273 -34.51 -12.19 25.72
N GLU A 274 -35.25 -12.07 26.80
CA GLU A 274 -35.46 -13.17 27.73
C GLU A 274 -36.55 -14.10 27.20
N ARG A 275 -36.36 -15.39 27.39
CA ARG A 275 -37.39 -16.39 27.06
C ARG A 275 -38.51 -16.31 28.07
N LEU A 276 -39.68 -15.88 27.61
CA LEU A 276 -40.91 -15.94 28.39
C LEU A 276 -41.45 -17.36 28.31
N PHE A 277 -41.09 -18.20 29.25
CA PHE A 277 -41.59 -19.57 29.52
C PHE A 277 -41.56 -20.58 28.37
#